data_d821daad30792fe154eb1e78acbd0cc1
#
_entry.id   d821daad30792fe154eb1e78acbd0cc1
#
_cell.length_a   1.000
_cell.length_b   1.000
_cell.length_c   1.000
_cell.angle_alpha   90.00
_cell.angle_beta   90.00
_cell.angle_gamma   90.00
#
_symmetry.space_group_name_H-M   'P 1'
#
loop_
_entity.id
_entity.type
_entity.pdbx_description
1 polymer ?
#
loop_
_entity_poly.entity_id
_entity_poly.type
_entity_poly.pdbx_seq_one_letter_code
_entity_poly.pdbx_strand_id
1 'polypeptide(L)'
;MKRPFAWFTLFFFFLTTACNQEIQTNAQLPIVTSVATSRTTPLPPPATATSTPIFSPAQALASGPINIIAIGDDFTQGEGDAVGRGYTGRLIELASQLRPSSTIINFGRTGWDSNDLLNGKDEFSGQLDLAVSEVKSAASQKRAAVVLVWVGGNDLWELYTGTTEVTIEMEEQDALRFAQNMDTIVYELRNAKAEVIIATLDDQSLRPAKTRGEVYPDITNDELLRMSMQVQRYNESIAAVAAKYNALTVDFYNSEIFIQPTTLSADGYHPNTTGYELIAQAWYKSLIKILP
;
A
#
# COMPACT_ATOMS: atom_id res chain seq x y z
N MET A 1 46.94 12.26 25.05
CA MET A 1 47.16 10.97 25.71
C MET A 1 46.30 9.93 25.05
N LYS A 2 46.87 9.04 24.26
CA LYS A 2 46.19 7.97 23.51
C LYS A 2 46.22 6.70 24.35
N ARG A 3 45.08 5.99 24.49
CA ARG A 3 45.03 4.60 24.96
C ARG A 3 44.41 3.74 23.87
N PRO A 4 45.01 2.60 23.48
CA PRO A 4 44.48 1.69 22.49
C PRO A 4 43.56 0.66 23.20
N PHE A 5 42.45 0.33 22.53
CA PHE A 5 41.63 -0.82 22.89
C PHE A 5 42.02 -2.02 22.02
N ALA A 6 42.32 -3.12 22.70
CA ALA A 6 42.74 -4.37 22.06
C ALA A 6 41.50 -5.19 21.64
N TRP A 7 41.53 -5.69 20.42
CA TRP A 7 40.57 -6.65 19.89
C TRP A 7 40.99 -8.07 20.28
N PHE A 8 40.09 -8.81 20.92
CA PHE A 8 40.23 -10.26 21.10
C PHE A 8 39.37 -10.96 20.07
N THR A 9 40.02 -11.62 19.12
CA THR A 9 39.38 -12.47 18.11
C THR A 9 39.45 -13.90 18.65
N LEU A 10 38.30 -14.53 18.89
CA LEU A 10 38.22 -15.93 19.25
C LEU A 10 37.81 -16.73 17.99
N PHE A 11 38.78 -17.52 17.49
CA PHE A 11 38.58 -18.49 16.40
C PHE A 11 38.08 -19.80 17.02
N PHE A 12 36.89 -20.25 16.62
CA PHE A 12 36.44 -21.64 16.85
C PHE A 12 36.62 -22.45 15.57
N PHE A 13 37.55 -23.43 15.63
CA PHE A 13 37.70 -24.47 14.63
C PHE A 13 36.69 -25.60 14.93
N PHE A 14 35.81 -25.91 13.99
CA PHE A 14 35.07 -27.17 13.98
C PHE A 14 35.68 -28.09 12.93
N LEU A 15 36.28 -29.21 13.42
CA LEU A 15 36.69 -30.34 12.61
C LEU A 15 35.46 -31.26 12.40
N THR A 16 35.06 -31.46 11.16
CA THR A 16 34.13 -32.52 10.78
C THR A 16 34.87 -33.66 10.13
N THR A 17 34.90 -34.79 10.81
CA THR A 17 35.38 -36.08 10.28
C THR A 17 34.32 -36.70 9.42
N ALA A 18 34.64 -36.97 8.16
CA ALA A 18 33.85 -37.77 7.27
C ALA A 18 34.12 -39.27 7.54
N CYS A 19 33.08 -40.05 7.74
CA CYS A 19 33.12 -41.51 7.66
C CYS A 19 32.38 -41.96 6.38
N ASN A 20 33.15 -42.51 5.48
CA ASN A 20 32.68 -43.21 4.29
C ASN A 20 32.44 -44.67 4.69
N GLN A 21 31.25 -45.22 4.44
CA GLN A 21 31.01 -46.66 4.48
C GLN A 21 30.17 -47.05 3.25
N GLU A 22 30.87 -47.64 2.29
CA GLU A 22 30.23 -48.42 1.23
C GLU A 22 29.74 -49.77 1.80
N ILE A 23 28.49 -50.08 1.58
CA ILE A 23 27.96 -51.45 1.74
C ILE A 23 27.31 -51.84 0.42
N GLN A 24 28.01 -52.71 -0.33
CA GLN A 24 27.43 -53.49 -1.42
C GLN A 24 26.72 -54.71 -0.84
N THR A 25 25.45 -54.85 -1.10
CA THR A 25 24.76 -56.14 -0.99
C THR A 25 23.89 -56.37 -2.19
N ASN A 26 24.33 -57.31 -3.02
CA ASN A 26 23.55 -57.99 -4.05
C ASN A 26 22.46 -58.83 -3.35
N ALA A 27 21.19 -58.48 -3.53
CA ALA A 27 20.06 -59.33 -3.21
C ALA A 27 19.12 -59.36 -4.42
N GLN A 28 19.13 -60.52 -5.08
CA GLN A 28 18.26 -60.88 -6.18
C GLN A 28 16.87 -61.19 -5.62
N LEU A 29 15.87 -60.37 -5.93
CA LEU A 29 14.48 -60.57 -5.48
C LEU A 29 13.70 -61.39 -6.52
N PRO A 30 12.81 -62.26 -6.08
CA PRO A 30 11.97 -63.06 -6.98
C PRO A 30 10.90 -62.21 -7.65
N ILE A 31 10.65 -62.48 -8.92
CA ILE A 31 9.60 -61.86 -9.72
C ILE A 31 8.25 -62.35 -9.19
N VAL A 32 7.53 -61.54 -8.47
CA VAL A 32 6.12 -61.77 -8.14
C VAL A 32 5.27 -61.09 -9.19
N THR A 33 4.63 -61.84 -10.03
CA THR A 33 3.65 -61.35 -11.00
C THR A 33 2.37 -60.97 -10.24
N SER A 34 2.22 -59.71 -9.87
CA SER A 34 0.97 -59.22 -9.31
C SER A 34 0.01 -58.82 -10.43
N VAL A 35 -1.10 -59.51 -10.49
CA VAL A 35 -2.26 -59.11 -11.31
C VAL A 35 -2.81 -57.78 -10.73
N ALA A 36 -2.61 -56.70 -11.45
CA ALA A 36 -3.15 -55.40 -11.06
C ALA A 36 -4.67 -55.41 -11.28
N THR A 37 -5.42 -55.57 -10.20
CA THR A 37 -6.85 -55.26 -10.18
C THR A 37 -7.00 -53.72 -10.21
N SER A 38 -7.41 -53.22 -11.35
CA SER A 38 -7.71 -51.76 -11.51
C SER A 38 -8.89 -51.40 -10.61
N ARG A 39 -8.57 -50.89 -9.43
CA ARG A 39 -9.56 -50.22 -8.57
C ARG A 39 -9.78 -48.83 -9.13
N THR A 40 -10.89 -48.64 -9.83
CA THR A 40 -11.34 -47.30 -10.22
C THR A 40 -11.66 -46.52 -8.94
N THR A 41 -10.75 -45.66 -8.51
CA THR A 41 -11.01 -44.65 -7.47
C THR A 41 -12.03 -43.68 -8.06
N PRO A 42 -13.16 -43.42 -7.40
CA PRO A 42 -14.07 -42.39 -7.88
C PRO A 42 -13.33 -41.05 -7.95
N LEU A 43 -13.45 -40.34 -9.08
CA LEU A 43 -12.94 -39.01 -9.24
C LEU A 43 -13.55 -38.15 -8.16
N PRO A 44 -12.75 -37.33 -7.41
CA PRO A 44 -13.32 -36.40 -6.45
C PRO A 44 -14.30 -35.48 -7.17
N PRO A 45 -15.43 -35.12 -6.53
CA PRO A 45 -16.38 -34.19 -7.15
C PRO A 45 -15.65 -32.93 -7.56
N PRO A 46 -16.02 -32.30 -8.69
CA PRO A 46 -15.39 -31.07 -9.12
C PRO A 46 -15.47 -30.07 -7.96
N ALA A 47 -14.32 -29.48 -7.64
CA ALA A 47 -14.24 -28.44 -6.62
C ALA A 47 -15.32 -27.40 -6.95
N THR A 48 -16.26 -27.26 -6.05
CA THR A 48 -17.27 -26.19 -6.16
C THR A 48 -16.50 -24.90 -6.28
N ALA A 49 -16.58 -24.25 -7.44
CA ALA A 49 -15.97 -22.96 -7.64
C ALA A 49 -16.51 -22.06 -6.51
N THR A 50 -15.66 -21.73 -5.55
CA THR A 50 -15.98 -20.74 -4.55
C THR A 50 -16.21 -19.46 -5.34
N SER A 51 -17.48 -19.09 -5.51
CA SER A 51 -17.81 -17.81 -6.15
C SER A 51 -17.12 -16.73 -5.34
N THR A 52 -16.14 -16.07 -5.96
CA THR A 52 -15.58 -14.82 -5.42
C THR A 52 -16.79 -13.97 -5.02
N PRO A 53 -16.85 -13.46 -3.78
CA PRO A 53 -18.00 -12.67 -3.38
C PRO A 53 -18.13 -11.50 -4.35
N ILE A 54 -19.21 -11.52 -5.14
CA ILE A 54 -19.59 -10.40 -5.99
C ILE A 54 -20.03 -9.31 -5.02
N PHE A 55 -19.15 -8.33 -4.76
CA PHE A 55 -19.56 -7.14 -4.08
C PHE A 55 -20.63 -6.48 -4.95
N SER A 56 -21.87 -6.45 -4.45
CA SER A 56 -22.93 -5.69 -5.11
C SER A 56 -22.44 -4.27 -5.33
N PRO A 57 -22.82 -3.63 -6.45
CA PRO A 57 -22.56 -2.21 -6.64
C PRO A 57 -22.95 -1.50 -5.34
N ALA A 58 -22.08 -0.62 -4.87
CA ALA A 58 -22.31 0.10 -3.62
C ALA A 58 -23.73 0.62 -3.60
N GLN A 59 -24.49 0.27 -2.57
CA GLN A 59 -25.81 0.84 -2.37
C GLN A 59 -25.62 2.35 -2.34
N ALA A 60 -26.38 3.06 -3.18
CA ALA A 60 -26.33 4.51 -3.22
C ALA A 60 -26.33 5.05 -1.79
N LEU A 61 -25.31 5.86 -1.44
CA LEU A 61 -25.17 6.40 -0.09
C LEU A 61 -26.49 7.09 0.28
N ALA A 62 -27.13 6.61 1.30
CA ALA A 62 -28.40 7.16 1.75
C ALA A 62 -28.27 8.67 2.00
N SER A 63 -29.34 9.43 1.81
CA SER A 63 -29.37 10.84 2.16
C SER A 63 -29.07 11.01 3.66
N GLY A 64 -28.05 11.76 4.00
CA GLY A 64 -27.65 11.98 5.40
C GLY A 64 -26.15 12.25 5.54
N PRO A 65 -25.67 12.44 6.76
CA PRO A 65 -24.25 12.64 7.02
C PRO A 65 -23.45 11.38 6.73
N ILE A 66 -22.22 11.55 6.29
CA ILE A 66 -21.27 10.49 6.03
C ILE A 66 -20.08 10.55 7.02
N ASN A 67 -19.51 9.40 7.28
CA ASN A 67 -18.23 9.30 7.99
C ASN A 67 -17.13 9.07 6.95
N ILE A 68 -16.21 10.01 6.83
CA ILE A 68 -15.03 9.88 5.98
C ILE A 68 -13.88 9.39 6.86
N ILE A 69 -13.14 8.41 6.38
CA ILE A 69 -11.97 7.85 7.07
C ILE A 69 -10.81 7.93 6.08
N ALA A 70 -9.74 8.62 6.44
CA ALA A 70 -8.54 8.74 5.61
C ALA A 70 -7.41 7.89 6.20
N ILE A 71 -6.84 7.03 5.37
CA ILE A 71 -5.69 6.19 5.69
C ILE A 71 -4.59 6.40 4.64
N GLY A 72 -3.34 6.38 5.07
CA GLY A 72 -2.20 6.60 4.20
C GLY A 72 -0.98 7.15 4.94
N ASP A 73 -0.13 7.81 4.19
CA ASP A 73 1.18 8.28 4.58
C ASP A 73 1.24 9.77 4.96
N ASP A 74 2.37 10.41 4.70
CA ASP A 74 2.70 11.82 4.93
C ASP A 74 1.66 12.78 4.35
N PHE A 75 1.20 12.49 3.13
CA PHE A 75 0.22 13.35 2.46
C PHE A 75 -1.15 13.26 3.11
N THR A 76 -1.49 12.07 3.58
CA THR A 76 -2.73 11.86 4.34
C THR A 76 -2.61 12.51 5.72
N GLN A 77 -1.45 12.42 6.37
CA GLN A 77 -1.21 13.15 7.62
C GLN A 77 -1.33 14.65 7.44
N GLY A 78 -0.89 15.19 6.30
CA GLY A 78 -0.92 16.61 5.97
C GLY A 78 0.42 17.31 6.16
N GLU A 79 1.53 16.58 5.97
CA GLU A 79 2.88 17.14 6.13
C GLU A 79 3.16 18.21 5.09
N GLY A 80 3.90 19.27 5.48
CA GLY A 80 4.17 20.42 4.63
C GLY A 80 3.10 21.51 4.65
N ASP A 81 1.91 21.25 5.20
CA ASP A 81 0.86 22.26 5.32
C ASP A 81 1.11 23.18 6.52
N ALA A 82 1.52 24.42 6.27
CA ALA A 82 1.79 25.40 7.34
C ALA A 82 0.57 25.69 8.23
N VAL A 83 -0.65 25.40 7.77
CA VAL A 83 -1.90 25.56 8.53
C VAL A 83 -2.25 24.29 9.31
N GLY A 84 -1.59 23.16 9.02
CA GLY A 84 -1.76 21.89 9.72
C GLY A 84 -3.12 21.21 9.49
N ARG A 85 -3.83 21.52 8.40
CA ARG A 85 -5.16 20.96 8.08
C ARG A 85 -5.11 19.79 7.10
N GLY A 86 -4.04 19.73 6.30
CA GLY A 86 -3.92 18.79 5.20
C GLY A 86 -5.11 18.87 4.23
N TYR A 87 -5.26 17.86 3.35
CA TYR A 87 -6.44 17.80 2.49
C TYR A 87 -7.71 17.40 3.28
N THR A 88 -7.57 16.63 4.34
CA THR A 88 -8.68 16.10 5.12
C THR A 88 -9.48 17.21 5.79
N GLY A 89 -8.82 18.19 6.42
CA GLY A 89 -9.48 19.31 7.05
C GLY A 89 -10.19 20.25 6.08
N ARG A 90 -9.74 20.30 4.82
CA ARG A 90 -10.39 21.07 3.75
C ARG A 90 -11.54 20.28 3.11
N LEU A 91 -11.34 18.98 2.93
CA LEU A 91 -12.36 18.09 2.35
C LEU A 91 -13.62 18.03 3.20
N ILE A 92 -13.48 17.98 4.53
CA ILE A 92 -14.67 17.91 5.39
C ILE A 92 -15.49 19.21 5.34
N GLU A 93 -14.86 20.36 5.13
CA GLU A 93 -15.60 21.62 4.92
C GLU A 93 -16.43 21.56 3.63
N LEU A 94 -15.84 21.08 2.53
CA LEU A 94 -16.57 20.88 1.26
C LEU A 94 -17.68 19.86 1.40
N ALA A 95 -17.39 18.72 2.02
CA ALA A 95 -18.36 17.65 2.22
C ALA A 95 -19.54 18.10 3.11
N SER A 96 -19.28 18.89 4.14
CA SER A 96 -20.30 19.38 5.06
C SER A 96 -21.26 20.40 4.45
N GLN A 97 -20.86 21.08 3.39
CA GLN A 97 -21.77 21.95 2.61
C GLN A 97 -22.84 21.13 1.90
N LEU A 98 -22.48 19.94 1.37
CA LEU A 98 -23.40 19.04 0.68
C LEU A 98 -24.13 18.12 1.65
N ARG A 99 -23.44 17.63 2.67
CA ARG A 99 -23.91 16.66 3.67
C ARG A 99 -23.61 17.18 5.08
N PRO A 100 -24.47 18.06 5.65
CA PRO A 100 -24.27 18.60 6.99
C PRO A 100 -24.10 17.50 8.06
N SER A 101 -23.30 17.78 9.07
CA SER A 101 -22.94 16.86 10.16
C SER A 101 -22.11 15.64 9.71
N SER A 102 -21.54 15.65 8.52
CA SER A 102 -20.51 14.69 8.14
C SER A 102 -19.25 14.86 8.98
N THR A 103 -18.51 13.79 9.14
CA THR A 103 -17.25 13.77 9.93
C THR A 103 -16.11 13.20 9.12
N ILE A 104 -14.88 13.55 9.49
CA ILE A 104 -13.67 12.93 8.97
C ILE A 104 -12.75 12.52 10.11
N ILE A 105 -12.15 11.35 9.99
CA ILE A 105 -11.07 10.87 10.85
C ILE A 105 -9.86 10.65 9.96
N ASN A 106 -8.71 11.14 10.38
CA ASN A 106 -7.46 11.00 9.67
C ASN A 106 -6.51 10.10 10.47
N PHE A 107 -6.17 8.94 9.91
CA PHE A 107 -5.19 8.00 10.47
C PHE A 107 -3.83 8.07 9.77
N GLY A 108 -3.66 8.94 8.76
CA GLY A 108 -2.41 9.09 8.02
C GLY A 108 -1.20 9.32 8.94
N ARG A 109 -0.07 8.71 8.59
CA ARG A 109 1.19 8.80 9.35
C ARG A 109 2.39 8.95 8.43
N THR A 110 3.21 9.94 8.76
CA THR A 110 4.49 10.17 8.10
C THR A 110 5.37 8.93 8.15
N GLY A 111 6.01 8.60 7.02
CA GLY A 111 6.95 7.49 6.90
C GLY A 111 6.31 6.10 6.92
N TRP A 112 4.99 6.00 6.76
CA TRP A 112 4.33 4.71 6.66
C TRP A 112 4.20 4.25 5.21
N ASP A 113 4.62 3.02 4.96
CA ASP A 113 4.43 2.31 3.69
C ASP A 113 3.11 1.49 3.69
N SER A 114 2.86 0.76 2.61
CA SER A 114 1.65 -0.07 2.50
C SER A 114 1.62 -1.25 3.49
N ASN A 115 2.79 -1.77 3.89
CA ASN A 115 2.90 -2.83 4.89
C ASN A 115 2.64 -2.29 6.30
N ASP A 116 3.15 -1.12 6.65
CA ASP A 116 2.89 -0.45 7.92
C ASP A 116 1.39 -0.13 8.07
N LEU A 117 0.75 0.29 6.98
CA LEU A 117 -0.70 0.54 6.95
C LEU A 117 -1.51 -0.71 7.29
N LEU A 118 -1.08 -1.88 6.82
CA LEU A 118 -1.71 -3.17 7.12
C LEU A 118 -1.44 -3.62 8.56
N ASN A 119 -0.18 -3.66 8.94
CA ASN A 119 0.29 -4.42 10.10
C ASN A 119 0.58 -3.56 11.33
N GLY A 120 0.69 -2.25 11.13
CA GLY A 120 1.19 -1.33 12.15
C GLY A 120 2.71 -1.25 12.16
N LYS A 121 3.22 -0.29 12.92
CA LYS A 121 4.64 -0.02 13.08
C LYS A 121 4.92 0.41 14.51
N ASP A 122 5.97 -0.12 15.11
CA ASP A 122 6.32 0.12 16.50
C ASP A 122 5.14 -0.19 17.46
N GLU A 123 4.72 0.76 18.28
CA GLU A 123 3.58 0.62 19.21
C GLU A 123 2.21 0.94 18.58
N PHE A 124 2.17 1.28 17.29
CA PHE A 124 0.93 1.68 16.61
C PHE A 124 0.30 0.54 15.84
N SER A 125 -1.00 0.35 16.04
CA SER A 125 -1.81 -0.61 15.26
C SER A 125 -1.91 -0.19 13.80
N GLY A 126 -2.10 -1.16 12.92
CA GLY A 126 -2.33 -0.91 11.49
C GLY A 126 -3.53 0.01 11.26
N GLN A 127 -3.40 0.90 10.29
CA GLN A 127 -4.48 1.85 9.94
C GLN A 127 -5.70 1.12 9.38
N LEU A 128 -5.50 -0.03 8.73
CA LEU A 128 -6.60 -0.85 8.20
C LEU A 128 -7.55 -1.30 9.30
N ASP A 129 -7.02 -1.83 10.41
CA ASP A 129 -7.85 -2.27 11.54
C ASP A 129 -8.64 -1.12 12.16
N LEU A 130 -8.00 0.04 12.30
CA LEU A 130 -8.65 1.26 12.78
C LEU A 130 -9.76 1.71 11.83
N ALA A 131 -9.50 1.73 10.52
CA ALA A 131 -10.48 2.11 9.51
C ALA A 131 -11.67 1.14 9.49
N VAL A 132 -11.44 -0.17 9.53
CA VAL A 132 -12.49 -1.19 9.60
C VAL A 132 -13.34 -1.01 10.87
N SER A 133 -12.72 -0.68 12.00
CA SER A 133 -13.44 -0.38 13.25
C SER A 133 -14.37 0.83 13.10
N GLU A 134 -13.87 1.91 12.49
CA GLU A 134 -14.66 3.12 12.25
C GLU A 134 -15.79 2.89 11.23
N VAL A 135 -15.58 2.06 10.20
CA VAL A 135 -16.63 1.65 9.26
C VAL A 135 -17.75 0.93 10.00
N LYS A 136 -17.41 -0.02 10.89
CA LYS A 136 -18.42 -0.73 11.72
C LYS A 136 -19.13 0.21 12.69
N SER A 137 -18.40 1.18 13.27
CA SER A 137 -18.97 2.22 14.12
C SER A 137 -19.98 3.09 13.36
N ALA A 138 -19.64 3.53 12.14
CA ALA A 138 -20.55 4.28 11.27
C ALA A 138 -21.82 3.49 10.97
N ALA A 139 -21.68 2.20 10.61
CA ALA A 139 -22.81 1.32 10.32
C ALA A 139 -23.76 1.18 11.55
N SER A 140 -23.23 1.08 12.77
CA SER A 140 -24.01 1.03 14.00
C SER A 140 -24.84 2.31 14.22
N GLN A 141 -24.34 3.44 13.75
CA GLN A 141 -24.99 4.75 13.77
C GLN A 141 -25.91 4.97 12.56
N LYS A 142 -26.07 3.99 11.69
CA LYS A 142 -26.80 4.08 10.41
C LYS A 142 -26.26 5.17 9.48
N ARG A 143 -24.95 5.39 9.51
CA ARG A 143 -24.23 6.34 8.65
C ARG A 143 -23.44 5.57 7.60
N ALA A 144 -23.36 6.14 6.41
CA ALA A 144 -22.47 5.63 5.38
C ALA A 144 -21.01 5.97 5.69
N ALA A 145 -20.10 5.04 5.41
CA ALA A 145 -18.67 5.23 5.55
C ALA A 145 -17.98 5.29 4.18
N VAL A 146 -17.11 6.27 4.01
CA VAL A 146 -16.25 6.42 2.84
C VAL A 146 -14.80 6.38 3.31
N VAL A 147 -14.01 5.44 2.80
CA VAL A 147 -12.59 5.35 3.13
C VAL A 147 -11.76 5.87 1.96
N LEU A 148 -10.88 6.81 2.26
CA LEU A 148 -9.90 7.38 1.35
C LEU A 148 -8.57 6.68 1.59
N VAL A 149 -7.98 6.09 0.54
CA VAL A 149 -6.72 5.35 0.62
C VAL A 149 -5.67 6.06 -0.23
N TRP A 150 -4.59 6.49 0.38
CA TRP A 150 -3.46 7.11 -0.32
C TRP A 150 -2.14 6.70 0.33
N VAL A 151 -1.48 5.71 -0.23
CA VAL A 151 -0.24 5.10 0.26
C VAL A 151 0.57 4.55 -0.91
N GLY A 152 1.86 4.40 -0.73
CA GLY A 152 2.79 3.87 -1.72
C GLY A 152 3.98 4.78 -1.98
N GLY A 153 3.92 6.02 -1.50
CA GLY A 153 5.04 6.96 -1.59
C GLY A 153 6.26 6.46 -0.83
N ASN A 154 6.06 5.96 0.39
CA ASN A 154 7.13 5.43 1.21
C ASN A 154 7.59 4.04 0.77
N ASP A 155 6.74 3.22 0.15
CA ASP A 155 7.16 1.98 -0.51
C ASP A 155 8.26 2.28 -1.56
N LEU A 156 8.05 3.30 -2.40
CA LEU A 156 9.05 3.75 -3.38
C LEU A 156 10.28 4.34 -2.70
N TRP A 157 10.09 5.13 -1.63
CA TRP A 157 11.19 5.70 -0.88
C TRP A 157 12.12 4.62 -0.34
N GLU A 158 11.59 3.64 0.37
CA GLU A 158 12.36 2.55 0.96
C GLU A 158 13.11 1.73 -0.08
N LEU A 159 12.50 1.48 -1.25
CA LEU A 159 13.13 0.75 -2.33
C LEU A 159 14.39 1.47 -2.86
N TYR A 160 14.33 2.80 -3.05
CA TYR A 160 15.38 3.54 -3.75
C TYR A 160 16.34 4.32 -2.84
N THR A 161 16.12 4.34 -1.52
CA THR A 161 17.02 5.02 -0.56
C THR A 161 17.91 4.08 0.23
N GLY A 162 17.83 2.78 -0.03
CA GLY A 162 18.70 1.79 0.58
C GLY A 162 20.18 1.97 0.17
N THR A 163 21.09 1.34 0.91
CA THR A 163 22.54 1.39 0.66
C THR A 163 23.02 0.44 -0.44
N THR A 164 22.13 -0.36 -1.01
CA THR A 164 22.41 -1.34 -2.05
C THR A 164 21.82 -0.90 -3.37
N GLU A 165 22.53 -1.18 -4.46
CA GLU A 165 22.01 -0.95 -5.81
C GLU A 165 20.70 -1.73 -6.01
N VAL A 166 19.65 -1.05 -6.47
CA VAL A 166 18.33 -1.65 -6.70
C VAL A 166 18.37 -2.51 -7.96
N THR A 167 18.05 -3.78 -7.84
CA THR A 167 17.98 -4.71 -8.98
C THR A 167 16.56 -4.78 -9.56
N ILE A 168 16.45 -5.29 -10.79
CA ILE A 168 15.15 -5.50 -11.44
C ILE A 168 14.28 -6.48 -10.62
N GLU A 169 14.91 -7.52 -10.06
CA GLU A 169 14.22 -8.50 -9.21
C GLU A 169 13.67 -7.88 -7.94
N MET A 170 14.38 -6.92 -7.34
CA MET A 170 13.88 -6.18 -6.18
C MET A 170 12.67 -5.33 -6.56
N GLU A 171 12.71 -4.64 -7.69
CA GLU A 171 11.58 -3.85 -8.20
C GLU A 171 10.34 -4.70 -8.49
N GLU A 172 10.52 -5.88 -9.10
CA GLU A 172 9.44 -6.82 -9.38
C GLU A 172 8.81 -7.38 -8.10
N GLN A 173 9.63 -7.77 -7.13
CA GLN A 173 9.16 -8.28 -5.83
C GLN A 173 8.43 -7.20 -5.04
N ASP A 174 8.94 -5.97 -5.07
CA ASP A 174 8.34 -4.85 -4.39
C ASP A 174 6.99 -4.46 -5.02
N ALA A 175 6.89 -4.40 -6.35
CA ALA A 175 5.63 -4.17 -7.04
C ALA A 175 4.58 -5.26 -6.72
N LEU A 176 5.01 -6.53 -6.63
CA LEU A 176 4.12 -7.63 -6.23
C LEU A 176 3.65 -7.48 -4.79
N ARG A 177 4.55 -7.13 -3.86
CA ARG A 177 4.22 -6.86 -2.46
C ARG A 177 3.20 -5.73 -2.34
N PHE A 178 3.45 -4.60 -3.00
CA PHE A 178 2.53 -3.47 -3.03
C PHE A 178 1.15 -3.86 -3.58
N ALA A 179 1.10 -4.59 -4.69
CA ALA A 179 -0.15 -5.07 -5.28
C ALA A 179 -0.96 -5.96 -4.31
N GLN A 180 -0.29 -6.87 -3.60
CA GLN A 180 -0.90 -7.74 -2.59
C GLN A 180 -1.43 -6.94 -1.39
N ASN A 181 -0.66 -5.96 -0.92
CA ASN A 181 -1.08 -5.09 0.17
C ASN A 181 -2.32 -4.28 -0.22
N MET A 182 -2.32 -3.66 -1.40
CA MET A 182 -3.47 -2.91 -1.90
C MET A 182 -4.71 -3.78 -2.10
N ASP A 183 -4.54 -5.00 -2.61
CA ASP A 183 -5.65 -5.96 -2.75
C ASP A 183 -6.27 -6.29 -1.39
N THR A 184 -5.44 -6.56 -0.38
CA THR A 184 -5.88 -6.84 0.99
C THR A 184 -6.60 -5.64 1.61
N ILE A 185 -6.01 -4.44 1.52
CA ILE A 185 -6.59 -3.21 2.06
C ILE A 185 -8.00 -2.98 1.50
N VAL A 186 -8.12 -2.98 0.20
CA VAL A 186 -9.40 -2.66 -0.45
C VAL A 186 -10.43 -3.76 -0.24
N TYR A 187 -10.00 -5.04 -0.26
CA TYR A 187 -10.86 -6.17 0.06
C TYR A 187 -11.49 -6.04 1.45
N GLU A 188 -10.69 -5.81 2.48
CA GLU A 188 -11.17 -5.73 3.87
C GLU A 188 -12.09 -4.52 4.08
N LEU A 189 -11.78 -3.37 3.49
CA LEU A 189 -12.63 -2.19 3.55
C LEU A 189 -13.98 -2.43 2.87
N ARG A 190 -13.99 -3.03 1.67
CA ARG A 190 -15.23 -3.36 0.95
C ARG A 190 -16.03 -4.45 1.68
N ASN A 191 -15.34 -5.42 2.28
CA ASN A 191 -15.99 -6.45 3.11
C ASN A 191 -16.67 -5.84 4.33
N ALA A 192 -16.07 -4.82 4.95
CA ALA A 192 -16.66 -4.03 6.01
C ALA A 192 -17.82 -3.12 5.55
N LYS A 193 -18.13 -3.06 4.23
CA LYS A 193 -19.18 -2.26 3.59
C LYS A 193 -18.87 -0.77 3.48
N ALA A 194 -17.60 -0.41 3.45
CA ALA A 194 -17.19 0.95 3.11
C ALA A 194 -17.31 1.21 1.61
N GLU A 195 -17.62 2.44 1.23
CA GLU A 195 -17.22 2.97 -0.07
C GLU A 195 -15.72 3.28 -0.02
N VAL A 196 -15.00 2.99 -1.10
CA VAL A 196 -13.56 3.18 -1.15
C VAL A 196 -13.19 4.07 -2.34
N ILE A 197 -12.36 5.05 -2.07
CA ILE A 197 -11.74 5.91 -3.08
C ILE A 197 -10.23 5.81 -2.88
N ILE A 198 -9.48 5.49 -3.95
CA ILE A 198 -8.05 5.26 -3.92
C ILE A 198 -7.37 6.35 -4.75
N ALA A 199 -6.31 6.97 -4.22
CA ALA A 199 -5.48 7.87 -5.01
C ALA A 199 -4.42 7.09 -5.80
N THR A 200 -4.18 7.50 -7.05
CA THR A 200 -2.95 7.14 -7.75
C THR A 200 -1.78 7.92 -7.19
N LEU A 201 -0.57 7.38 -7.35
CA LEU A 201 0.67 8.07 -6.99
C LEU A 201 1.10 8.98 -8.13
N ASP A 202 1.59 10.16 -7.79
CA ASP A 202 2.31 11.02 -8.71
C ASP A 202 3.68 10.45 -9.05
N ASP A 203 4.26 10.88 -10.15
CA ASP A 203 5.63 10.50 -10.48
C ASP A 203 6.63 11.23 -9.58
N GLN A 204 7.01 10.59 -8.50
CA GLN A 204 7.92 11.16 -7.50
C GLN A 204 9.30 11.51 -8.06
N SER A 205 9.74 10.86 -9.15
CA SER A 205 11.01 11.17 -9.80
C SER A 205 11.07 12.59 -10.37
N LEU A 206 9.90 13.19 -10.65
CA LEU A 206 9.77 14.52 -11.21
C LEU A 206 9.67 15.63 -10.16
N ARG A 207 9.56 15.30 -8.88
CA ARG A 207 9.43 16.31 -7.83
C ARG A 207 10.69 17.18 -7.74
N PRO A 208 10.55 18.48 -7.46
CA PRO A 208 11.69 19.41 -7.35
C PRO A 208 12.77 18.96 -6.37
N ALA A 209 12.40 18.33 -5.26
CA ALA A 209 13.33 17.78 -4.29
C ALA A 209 14.29 16.75 -4.91
N LYS A 210 13.76 15.88 -5.79
CA LYS A 210 14.55 14.86 -6.50
C LYS A 210 15.44 15.48 -7.57
N THR A 211 14.87 16.33 -8.41
CA THR A 211 15.59 16.95 -9.54
C THR A 211 16.67 17.93 -9.10
N ARG A 212 16.59 18.49 -7.88
CA ARG A 212 17.63 19.35 -7.30
C ARG A 212 18.74 18.58 -6.60
N GLY A 213 18.59 17.27 -6.37
CA GLY A 213 19.57 16.45 -5.67
C GLY A 213 19.73 16.78 -4.17
N GLU A 214 18.80 17.54 -3.59
CA GLU A 214 18.90 17.99 -2.20
C GLU A 214 18.44 16.93 -1.20
N VAL A 215 17.41 16.17 -1.55
CA VAL A 215 16.76 15.18 -0.67
C VAL A 215 17.28 13.76 -0.91
N TYR A 216 17.77 13.49 -2.12
CA TYR A 216 18.30 12.18 -2.51
C TYR A 216 19.62 12.35 -3.25
N PRO A 217 20.69 12.78 -2.57
CA PRO A 217 21.96 13.07 -3.23
C PRO A 217 22.59 11.85 -3.89
N ASP A 218 22.25 10.65 -3.45
CA ASP A 218 22.84 9.40 -3.90
C ASP A 218 22.03 8.68 -4.98
N ILE A 219 20.82 9.15 -5.31
CA ILE A 219 20.00 8.56 -6.38
C ILE A 219 20.56 8.98 -7.74
N THR A 220 20.88 8.00 -8.57
CA THR A 220 21.35 8.19 -9.94
C THR A 220 20.21 8.55 -10.90
N ASN A 221 20.54 9.12 -12.07
CA ASN A 221 19.54 9.39 -13.10
C ASN A 221 18.84 8.11 -13.61
N ASP A 222 19.57 6.99 -13.67
CA ASP A 222 19.01 5.70 -14.09
C ASP A 222 18.01 5.17 -13.04
N GLU A 223 18.29 5.34 -11.76
CA GLU A 223 17.35 5.00 -10.68
C GLU A 223 16.13 5.90 -10.69
N LEU A 224 16.26 7.20 -10.99
CA LEU A 224 15.09 8.08 -11.16
C LEU A 224 14.20 7.62 -12.31
N LEU A 225 14.78 7.20 -13.45
CA LEU A 225 13.98 6.63 -14.55
C LEU A 225 13.28 5.33 -14.15
N ARG A 226 13.95 4.45 -13.42
CA ARG A 226 13.36 3.21 -12.93
C ARG A 226 12.27 3.47 -11.88
N MET A 227 12.47 4.46 -11.00
CA MET A 227 11.45 4.91 -10.05
C MET A 227 10.18 5.37 -10.78
N SER A 228 10.30 6.15 -11.87
CA SER A 228 9.16 6.54 -12.70
C SER A 228 8.40 5.33 -13.27
N MET A 229 9.12 4.30 -13.73
CA MET A 229 8.52 3.05 -14.19
C MET A 229 7.86 2.26 -13.04
N GLN A 230 8.43 2.29 -11.87
CA GLN A 230 7.87 1.62 -10.68
C GLN A 230 6.57 2.29 -10.22
N VAL A 231 6.49 3.61 -10.25
CA VAL A 231 5.23 4.36 -10.02
C VAL A 231 4.13 3.90 -10.99
N GLN A 232 4.46 3.69 -12.26
CA GLN A 232 3.48 3.19 -13.24
C GLN A 232 2.98 1.79 -12.88
N ARG A 233 3.87 0.86 -12.48
CA ARG A 233 3.48 -0.49 -12.01
C ARG A 233 2.57 -0.43 -10.79
N TYR A 234 2.84 0.47 -9.85
CA TYR A 234 1.99 0.68 -8.68
C TYR A 234 0.62 1.22 -9.09
N ASN A 235 0.58 2.20 -9.98
CA ASN A 235 -0.68 2.78 -10.46
C ASN A 235 -1.50 1.78 -11.29
N GLU A 236 -0.87 0.88 -12.04
CA GLU A 236 -1.54 -0.25 -12.70
C GLU A 236 -2.17 -1.19 -11.66
N SER A 237 -1.46 -1.48 -10.56
CA SER A 237 -1.99 -2.28 -9.45
C SER A 237 -3.17 -1.59 -8.77
N ILE A 238 -3.08 -0.29 -8.52
CA ILE A 238 -4.18 0.53 -7.98
C ILE A 238 -5.40 0.46 -8.90
N ALA A 239 -5.21 0.65 -10.21
CA ALA A 239 -6.29 0.58 -11.18
C ALA A 239 -6.95 -0.81 -11.24
N ALA A 240 -6.15 -1.87 -11.20
CA ALA A 240 -6.64 -3.24 -11.20
C ALA A 240 -7.47 -3.56 -9.94
N VAL A 241 -6.98 -3.15 -8.76
CA VAL A 241 -7.68 -3.31 -7.48
C VAL A 241 -8.96 -2.48 -7.44
N ALA A 242 -8.90 -1.24 -7.91
CA ALA A 242 -10.09 -0.37 -8.00
C ALA A 242 -11.18 -1.00 -8.90
N ALA A 243 -10.80 -1.52 -10.05
CA ALA A 243 -11.72 -2.22 -10.96
C ALA A 243 -12.29 -3.50 -10.32
N LYS A 244 -11.43 -4.32 -9.68
CA LYS A 244 -11.81 -5.58 -9.01
C LYS A 244 -12.88 -5.38 -7.94
N TYR A 245 -12.76 -4.33 -7.16
CA TYR A 245 -13.61 -4.07 -6.00
C TYR A 245 -14.61 -2.93 -6.19
N ASN A 246 -14.76 -2.43 -7.42
CA ASN A 246 -15.65 -1.30 -7.73
C ASN A 246 -15.37 -0.07 -6.84
N ALA A 247 -14.09 0.23 -6.62
CA ALA A 247 -13.66 1.45 -5.95
C ALA A 247 -13.46 2.58 -6.97
N LEU A 248 -13.62 3.83 -6.54
CA LEU A 248 -13.28 4.98 -7.36
C LEU A 248 -11.79 5.32 -7.23
N THR A 249 -11.27 6.05 -8.20
CA THR A 249 -9.90 6.58 -8.13
C THR A 249 -9.89 8.11 -8.18
N VAL A 250 -8.85 8.68 -7.55
CA VAL A 250 -8.40 10.07 -7.76
C VAL A 250 -7.10 10.02 -8.51
N ASP A 251 -7.04 10.70 -9.65
CA ASP A 251 -5.84 10.71 -10.48
C ASP A 251 -4.89 11.83 -10.04
N PHE A 252 -3.85 11.45 -9.31
CA PHE A 252 -2.73 12.33 -8.99
C PHE A 252 -1.53 12.11 -9.91
N TYR A 253 -1.48 11.00 -10.66
CA TYR A 253 -0.39 10.73 -11.60
C TYR A 253 -0.28 11.78 -12.70
N ASN A 254 -1.43 12.21 -13.25
CA ASN A 254 -1.49 13.24 -14.27
C ASN A 254 -1.65 14.65 -13.70
N SER A 255 -1.44 14.83 -12.38
CA SER A 255 -1.58 16.12 -11.73
C SER A 255 -0.27 16.90 -11.71
N GLU A 256 -0.33 18.20 -11.99
CA GLU A 256 0.82 19.10 -11.86
C GLU A 256 1.09 19.56 -10.43
N ILE A 257 0.28 19.16 -9.44
CA ILE A 257 0.39 19.61 -8.03
C ILE A 257 1.79 19.32 -7.46
N PHE A 258 2.39 18.19 -7.82
CA PHE A 258 3.62 17.70 -7.22
C PHE A 258 4.90 18.13 -7.93
N ILE A 259 4.77 18.83 -9.05
CA ILE A 259 5.91 19.34 -9.83
C ILE A 259 6.02 20.86 -9.82
N GLN A 260 4.98 21.57 -9.36
CA GLN A 260 4.96 23.02 -9.33
C GLN A 260 5.52 23.56 -8.00
N PRO A 261 6.56 24.40 -8.00
CA PRO A 261 7.10 24.98 -6.76
C PRO A 261 6.06 25.79 -5.94
N THR A 262 5.02 26.32 -6.59
CA THR A 262 3.97 27.11 -5.94
C THR A 262 2.99 26.27 -5.12
N THR A 263 2.96 24.98 -5.35
CA THR A 263 2.06 24.03 -4.66
C THR A 263 2.80 23.14 -3.66
N LEU A 264 4.13 23.25 -3.59
CA LEU A 264 4.98 22.50 -2.69
C LEU A 264 5.53 23.37 -1.57
N SER A 265 5.87 22.76 -0.46
CA SER A 265 6.60 23.37 0.64
C SER A 265 8.06 23.64 0.24
N ALA A 266 8.83 24.28 1.13
CA ALA A 266 10.21 24.63 0.85
C ALA A 266 11.12 23.41 0.58
N ASP A 267 10.73 22.23 1.07
CA ASP A 267 11.45 20.97 0.81
C ASP A 267 11.32 20.49 -0.64
N GLY A 268 10.36 21.02 -1.40
CA GLY A 268 10.11 20.63 -2.79
C GLY A 268 9.56 19.22 -2.94
N TYR A 269 9.01 18.67 -1.86
CA TYR A 269 8.47 17.30 -1.80
C TYR A 269 7.02 17.27 -1.32
N HIS A 270 6.75 17.82 -0.14
CA HIS A 270 5.40 17.84 0.43
C HIS A 270 4.58 19.00 -0.12
N PRO A 271 3.26 18.81 -0.32
CA PRO A 271 2.37 19.90 -0.69
C PRO A 271 2.34 20.99 0.39
N ASN A 272 2.30 22.23 -0.02
CA ASN A 272 2.02 23.35 0.85
C ASN A 272 0.51 23.58 1.00
N THR A 273 0.12 24.67 1.68
CA THR A 273 -1.29 25.06 1.86
C THR A 273 -2.06 25.10 0.54
N THR A 274 -1.49 25.66 -0.53
CA THR A 274 -2.12 25.71 -1.87
C THR A 274 -2.23 24.32 -2.49
N GLY A 275 -1.18 23.51 -2.37
CA GLY A 275 -1.20 22.12 -2.86
C GLY A 275 -2.30 21.30 -2.19
N TYR A 276 -2.43 21.41 -0.87
CA TYR A 276 -3.48 20.70 -0.12
C TYR A 276 -4.89 21.18 -0.44
N GLU A 277 -5.07 22.45 -0.83
CA GLU A 277 -6.34 22.96 -1.35
C GLU A 277 -6.75 22.22 -2.64
N LEU A 278 -5.81 22.11 -3.60
CA LEU A 278 -6.04 21.43 -4.86
C LEU A 278 -6.27 19.93 -4.67
N ILE A 279 -5.52 19.30 -3.77
CA ILE A 279 -5.69 17.88 -3.39
C ILE A 279 -7.09 17.66 -2.82
N ALA A 280 -7.54 18.51 -1.89
CA ALA A 280 -8.88 18.41 -1.30
C ALA A 280 -9.98 18.53 -2.37
N GLN A 281 -9.81 19.42 -3.34
CA GLN A 281 -10.75 19.57 -4.45
C GLN A 281 -10.77 18.32 -5.36
N ALA A 282 -9.62 17.69 -5.60
CA ALA A 282 -9.55 16.44 -6.38
C ALA A 282 -10.28 15.29 -5.67
N TRP A 283 -10.05 15.12 -4.38
CA TRP A 283 -10.80 14.16 -3.55
C TRP A 283 -12.30 14.45 -3.54
N TYR A 284 -12.69 15.72 -3.39
CA TYR A 284 -14.09 16.13 -3.39
C TYR A 284 -14.79 15.79 -4.71
N LYS A 285 -14.15 16.03 -5.85
CA LYS A 285 -14.68 15.66 -7.17
C LYS A 285 -14.97 14.16 -7.31
N SER A 286 -14.17 13.31 -6.68
CA SER A 286 -14.42 11.87 -6.66
C SER A 286 -15.48 11.49 -5.62
N LEU A 287 -15.48 12.12 -4.47
CA LEU A 287 -16.46 11.91 -3.41
C LEU A 287 -17.90 12.18 -3.91
N ILE A 288 -18.13 13.29 -4.59
CA ILE A 288 -19.48 13.64 -5.08
C ILE A 288 -20.04 12.67 -6.12
N LYS A 289 -19.20 11.86 -6.78
CA LYS A 289 -19.68 10.84 -7.74
C LYS A 289 -20.43 9.69 -7.05
N ILE A 290 -20.16 9.46 -5.77
CA ILE A 290 -20.84 8.42 -4.97
C ILE A 290 -21.92 8.99 -4.05
N LEU A 291 -22.07 10.30 -3.99
CA LEU A 291 -23.12 10.97 -3.23
C LEU A 291 -24.28 11.29 -4.18
N PRO A 292 -25.49 10.78 -3.94
CA PRO A 292 -26.67 11.10 -4.77
C PRO A 292 -27.09 12.57 -4.64
#